data_cfd59d00406ede4436a4c9efc3aa7806
#
_entry.id   cfd59d00406ede4436a4c9efc3aa7806
#
_cell.length_a   1.000
_cell.length_b   1.000
_cell.length_c   1.000
_cell.angle_alpha   90.00
_cell.angle_beta   90.00
_cell.angle_gamma   90.00
#
_symmetry.space_group_name_H-M   'P 1'
#
loop_
_entity.id
_entity.type
_entity.pdbx_description
1 polymer ?
#
loop_
_entity_poly.entity_id
_entity_poly.type
_entity_poly.pdbx_seq_one_letter_code
_entity_poly.pdbx_strand_id
1 'polypeptide(L)'
;MQLAAILHQYHDAFQAKYSVRLLPDHLPAIDAISRWRTPEAGQLLVQCSGCGHTEWHPRSCGHRSCPQCQNHDTTLWLDRQQEKLLPVEYFLATFTLPYELRFLAWDNQILVYNLLFACASKTLKDFGVNPKNLGADIGMTAVLHTHNRRLEYHPHVHAVVPGGGVDKARKQWKKKKSKYLFNEFALAKVFRTRFLEAATEAGLSLPDSVPSKWVVDCRHAGKGLSALKYLSRYLYRGVIGETNIVSNQDGKITFKYVESRTEKTRCRSLKGEDFLWLVLQHVLPKGFRRVRDYGFLHGNAKRLLHLVQLVLQVLIQAASRRLRPIFMCPMCQA
;
A
#
# COMPACT_ATOMS: atom_id res chain seq x y z
N MET A 1 -18.83 -10.82 -5.27
CA MET A 1 -18.29 -11.85 -6.20
C MET A 1 -16.85 -12.10 -5.84
N GLN A 2 -16.41 -13.36 -5.78
CA GLN A 2 -15.07 -13.73 -5.32
C GLN A 2 -14.06 -13.73 -6.47
N LEU A 3 -12.88 -13.19 -6.26
CA LEU A 3 -11.81 -13.15 -7.25
C LEU A 3 -11.37 -14.56 -7.69
N ALA A 4 -11.37 -15.53 -6.75
CA ALA A 4 -11.06 -16.93 -7.05
C ALA A 4 -12.00 -17.52 -8.09
N ALA A 5 -13.32 -17.31 -7.96
CA ALA A 5 -14.31 -17.80 -8.92
C ALA A 5 -14.12 -17.20 -10.33
N ILE A 6 -13.78 -15.90 -10.41
CA ILE A 6 -13.47 -15.24 -11.67
C ILE A 6 -12.20 -15.84 -12.28
N LEU A 7 -11.20 -16.12 -11.44
CA LEU A 7 -9.94 -16.70 -11.91
C LEU A 7 -10.15 -18.10 -12.46
N HIS A 8 -10.98 -18.94 -11.84
CA HIS A 8 -11.34 -20.26 -12.37
C HIS A 8 -12.08 -20.14 -13.71
N GLN A 9 -13.06 -19.25 -13.78
CA GLN A 9 -13.90 -19.11 -14.99
C GLN A 9 -13.13 -18.63 -16.22
N TYR A 10 -12.16 -17.75 -16.05
CA TYR A 10 -11.42 -17.12 -17.15
C TYR A 10 -9.96 -17.56 -17.26
N HIS A 11 -9.56 -18.61 -16.54
CA HIS A 11 -8.18 -19.09 -16.48
C HIS A 11 -7.59 -19.35 -17.87
N ASP A 12 -8.27 -20.13 -18.69
CA ASP A 12 -7.74 -20.55 -20.00
C ASP A 12 -7.64 -19.37 -20.98
N ALA A 13 -8.65 -18.51 -21.04
CA ALA A 13 -8.62 -17.29 -21.84
C ALA A 13 -7.52 -16.33 -21.35
N PHE A 14 -7.31 -16.23 -20.05
CA PHE A 14 -6.25 -15.44 -19.46
C PHE A 14 -4.86 -16.01 -19.81
N GLN A 15 -4.66 -17.31 -19.68
CA GLN A 15 -3.40 -17.96 -20.04
C GLN A 15 -3.09 -17.80 -21.53
N ALA A 16 -4.07 -18.05 -22.39
CA ALA A 16 -3.90 -17.90 -23.85
C ALA A 16 -3.46 -16.49 -24.25
N LYS A 17 -3.96 -15.45 -23.54
CA LYS A 17 -3.70 -14.06 -23.89
C LYS A 17 -2.49 -13.46 -23.21
N TYR A 18 -2.23 -13.80 -21.95
CA TYR A 18 -1.28 -13.10 -21.09
C TYR A 18 -0.09 -13.92 -20.59
N SER A 19 0.00 -15.23 -20.94
CA SER A 19 1.09 -16.09 -20.45
C SER A 19 2.49 -15.52 -20.69
N VAL A 20 2.74 -14.96 -21.88
CA VAL A 20 4.05 -14.36 -22.24
C VAL A 20 4.38 -13.07 -21.48
N ARG A 21 3.39 -12.48 -20.79
CA ARG A 21 3.56 -11.24 -19.99
C ARG A 21 3.65 -11.53 -18.50
N LEU A 22 3.46 -12.78 -18.09
CA LEU A 22 3.49 -13.15 -16.68
C LEU A 22 4.92 -13.12 -16.15
N LEU A 23 5.11 -12.42 -15.06
CA LEU A 23 6.36 -12.47 -14.28
C LEU A 23 6.34 -13.69 -13.35
N PRO A 24 7.52 -14.20 -12.93
CA PRO A 24 7.61 -15.39 -12.08
C PRO A 24 6.76 -15.34 -10.81
N ASP A 25 6.61 -14.16 -10.22
CA ASP A 25 5.82 -13.98 -8.99
C ASP A 25 4.30 -14.00 -9.20
N HIS A 26 3.84 -13.91 -10.46
CA HIS A 26 2.41 -14.02 -10.78
C HIS A 26 1.89 -15.45 -10.62
N LEU A 27 2.68 -16.46 -11.01
CA LEU A 27 2.24 -17.87 -10.99
C LEU A 27 1.88 -18.35 -9.57
N PRO A 28 2.74 -18.14 -8.52
CA PRO A 28 2.38 -18.49 -7.15
C PRO A 28 1.17 -17.71 -6.62
N ALA A 29 0.96 -16.46 -7.08
CA ALA A 29 -0.20 -15.67 -6.68
C ALA A 29 -1.49 -16.21 -7.29
N ILE A 30 -1.48 -16.57 -8.57
CA ILE A 30 -2.59 -17.19 -9.29
C ILE A 30 -2.98 -18.49 -8.60
N ASP A 31 -2.01 -19.40 -8.41
CA ASP A 31 -2.21 -20.69 -7.77
C ASP A 31 -2.79 -20.53 -6.33
N ALA A 32 -2.20 -19.68 -5.52
CA ALA A 32 -2.68 -19.47 -4.16
C ALA A 32 -4.10 -18.88 -4.11
N ILE A 33 -4.42 -17.91 -4.98
CA ILE A 33 -5.76 -17.29 -5.02
C ILE A 33 -6.80 -18.28 -5.53
N SER A 34 -6.46 -19.11 -6.53
CA SER A 34 -7.35 -20.13 -7.07
C SER A 34 -7.75 -21.16 -6.01
N ARG A 35 -6.81 -21.56 -5.17
CA ARG A 35 -7.05 -22.54 -4.08
C ARG A 35 -7.69 -21.93 -2.82
N TRP A 36 -7.97 -20.61 -2.80
CA TRP A 36 -8.53 -19.96 -1.62
C TRP A 36 -9.85 -20.60 -1.18
N ARG A 37 -9.86 -21.12 0.07
CA ARG A 37 -10.98 -21.84 0.68
C ARG A 37 -11.50 -23.02 -0.12
N THR A 38 -10.65 -23.68 -0.86
CA THR A 38 -10.90 -25.00 -1.45
C THR A 38 -10.23 -26.09 -0.60
N PRO A 39 -10.61 -27.37 -0.75
CA PRO A 39 -9.92 -28.50 -0.10
C PRO A 39 -8.42 -28.55 -0.41
N GLU A 40 -8.01 -28.08 -1.58
CA GLU A 40 -6.61 -28.02 -2.03
C GLU A 40 -5.73 -27.05 -1.21
N ALA A 41 -6.34 -26.04 -0.59
CA ALA A 41 -5.64 -25.17 0.36
C ALA A 41 -5.37 -25.83 1.73
N GLY A 42 -5.82 -27.08 1.90
CA GLY A 42 -5.84 -27.80 3.16
C GLY A 42 -7.07 -27.44 4.01
N GLN A 43 -7.32 -28.26 5.01
CA GLN A 43 -8.47 -28.12 5.90
C GLN A 43 -8.02 -28.09 7.37
N LEU A 44 -8.85 -27.48 8.21
CA LEU A 44 -8.72 -27.50 9.65
C LEU A 44 -9.94 -28.22 10.23
N LEU A 45 -9.70 -29.25 11.05
CA LEU A 45 -10.74 -29.84 11.86
C LEU A 45 -10.93 -28.96 13.10
N VAL A 46 -12.12 -28.41 13.25
CA VAL A 46 -12.53 -27.60 14.41
C VAL A 46 -13.47 -28.44 15.26
N GLN A 47 -13.17 -28.55 16.55
CA GLN A 47 -14.03 -29.24 17.51
C GLN A 47 -14.60 -28.25 18.50
N CYS A 48 -15.90 -28.31 18.71
CA CYS A 48 -16.57 -27.52 19.73
C CYS A 48 -16.23 -28.05 21.13
N SER A 49 -15.73 -27.19 22.02
CA SER A 49 -15.44 -27.54 23.42
C SER A 49 -16.70 -27.79 24.26
N GLY A 50 -17.85 -27.27 23.84
CA GLY A 50 -19.12 -27.41 24.57
C GLY A 50 -19.88 -28.72 24.27
N CYS A 51 -20.02 -29.08 23.00
CA CYS A 51 -20.82 -30.25 22.59
C CYS A 51 -20.04 -31.33 21.83
N GLY A 52 -18.73 -31.16 21.61
CA GLY A 52 -17.91 -32.12 20.89
C GLY A 52 -18.12 -32.16 19.36
N HIS A 53 -19.03 -31.35 18.82
CA HIS A 53 -19.28 -31.28 17.37
C HIS A 53 -18.00 -30.95 16.62
N THR A 54 -17.73 -31.66 15.52
CA THR A 54 -16.56 -31.47 14.67
C THR A 54 -16.97 -31.04 13.27
N GLU A 55 -16.24 -30.07 12.71
CA GLU A 55 -16.48 -29.57 11.35
C GLU A 55 -15.15 -29.26 10.64
N TRP A 56 -15.09 -29.59 9.35
CA TRP A 56 -13.93 -29.27 8.51
C TRP A 56 -14.09 -27.90 7.88
N HIS A 57 -13.11 -27.03 8.14
CA HIS A 57 -13.08 -25.69 7.57
C HIS A 57 -11.92 -25.56 6.56
N PRO A 58 -12.17 -25.15 5.30
CA PRO A 58 -11.10 -24.89 4.35
C PRO A 58 -10.19 -23.75 4.83
N ARG A 59 -8.89 -23.92 4.69
CA ARG A 59 -7.90 -22.89 5.03
C ARG A 59 -7.94 -21.73 4.04
N SER A 60 -7.56 -20.54 4.52
CA SER A 60 -7.28 -19.40 3.65
C SER A 60 -5.93 -19.61 2.93
N CYS A 61 -5.77 -19.04 1.73
CA CYS A 61 -4.51 -19.18 0.98
C CYS A 61 -3.31 -18.46 1.61
N GLY A 62 -3.54 -17.50 2.53
CA GLY A 62 -2.48 -16.72 3.18
C GLY A 62 -1.69 -15.80 2.24
N HIS A 63 -2.02 -15.73 0.96
CA HIS A 63 -1.25 -14.96 -0.01
C HIS A 63 -1.48 -13.46 0.11
N ARG A 64 -0.39 -12.69 0.08
CA ARG A 64 -0.40 -11.21 0.24
C ARG A 64 -1.18 -10.44 -0.84
N SER A 65 -1.47 -11.07 -1.99
CA SER A 65 -2.26 -10.47 -3.08
C SER A 65 -3.72 -10.91 -3.05
N CYS A 66 -4.10 -11.82 -2.16
CA CYS A 66 -5.48 -12.23 -1.99
C CYS A 66 -6.29 -11.15 -1.26
N PRO A 67 -7.37 -10.62 -1.83
CA PRO A 67 -8.15 -9.55 -1.21
C PRO A 67 -8.81 -9.97 0.12
N GLN A 68 -9.04 -11.25 0.33
CA GLN A 68 -9.63 -11.78 1.57
C GLN A 68 -8.60 -11.98 2.68
N CYS A 69 -7.42 -12.53 2.35
CA CYS A 69 -6.39 -12.85 3.35
C CYS A 69 -5.73 -11.61 3.95
N GLN A 70 -5.68 -10.51 3.22
CA GLN A 70 -5.01 -9.28 3.66
C GLN A 70 -5.72 -8.51 4.78
N ASN A 71 -6.98 -8.79 5.06
CA ASN A 71 -7.75 -8.03 6.06
C ASN A 71 -7.15 -8.14 7.47
N HIS A 72 -6.68 -9.32 7.85
CA HIS A 72 -6.05 -9.53 9.16
C HIS A 72 -4.74 -8.77 9.31
N ASP A 73 -3.85 -8.89 8.32
CA ASP A 73 -2.55 -8.20 8.31
C ASP A 73 -2.70 -6.68 8.30
N THR A 74 -3.71 -6.17 7.58
CA THR A 74 -4.07 -4.74 7.58
C THR A 74 -4.41 -4.26 8.98
N THR A 75 -5.21 -5.04 9.69
CA THR A 75 -5.65 -4.70 11.04
C THR A 75 -4.48 -4.66 12.01
N LEU A 76 -3.63 -5.71 12.01
CA LEU A 76 -2.44 -5.77 12.86
C LEU A 76 -1.43 -4.65 12.54
N TRP A 77 -1.30 -4.30 11.27
CA TRP A 77 -0.45 -3.19 10.88
C TRP A 77 -1.00 -1.86 11.39
N LEU A 78 -2.30 -1.64 11.25
CA LEU A 78 -2.96 -0.40 11.70
C LEU A 78 -2.78 -0.21 13.22
N ASP A 79 -2.97 -1.28 14.00
CA ASP A 79 -2.78 -1.25 15.45
C ASP A 79 -1.33 -0.82 15.80
N ARG A 80 -0.32 -1.43 15.15
CA ARG A 80 1.08 -1.03 15.33
C ARG A 80 1.39 0.41 14.91
N GLN A 81 0.72 0.94 13.89
CA GLN A 81 0.91 2.34 13.49
C GLN A 81 0.20 3.32 14.42
N GLN A 82 -0.91 2.91 15.04
CA GLN A 82 -1.58 3.74 16.05
C GLN A 82 -0.67 4.02 17.25
N GLU A 83 0.15 3.05 17.67
CA GLU A 83 1.14 3.23 18.74
C GLU A 83 2.22 4.28 18.41
N LYS A 84 2.44 4.58 17.13
CA LYS A 84 3.41 5.58 16.66
C LYS A 84 2.79 6.96 16.45
N LEU A 85 1.48 7.11 16.64
CA LEU A 85 0.80 8.37 16.39
C LEU A 85 1.28 9.48 17.35
N LEU A 86 1.41 10.67 16.76
CA LEU A 86 1.72 11.91 17.47
C LEU A 86 0.51 12.85 17.41
N PRO A 87 0.28 13.69 18.41
CA PRO A 87 -0.86 14.63 18.46
C PRO A 87 -0.58 15.89 17.62
N VAL A 88 -0.18 15.67 16.35
CA VAL A 88 0.16 16.71 15.39
C VAL A 88 -0.66 16.57 14.13
N GLU A 89 -0.67 17.60 13.30
CA GLU A 89 -1.20 17.51 11.94
C GLU A 89 -0.34 16.58 11.10
N TYR A 90 -0.94 15.93 10.12
CA TYR A 90 -0.26 15.04 9.20
C TYR A 90 -0.42 15.51 7.76
N PHE A 91 0.56 15.17 6.95
CA PHE A 91 0.60 15.49 5.53
C PHE A 91 0.78 14.22 4.72
N LEU A 92 0.17 14.19 3.56
CA LEU A 92 0.31 13.13 2.58
C LEU A 92 1.10 13.67 1.39
N ALA A 93 2.31 13.16 1.18
CA ALA A 93 3.10 13.45 -0.01
C ALA A 93 3.04 12.25 -0.97
N THR A 94 2.72 12.49 -2.24
CA THR A 94 2.60 11.45 -3.26
C THR A 94 3.60 11.72 -4.37
N PHE A 95 4.50 10.79 -4.60
CA PHE A 95 5.53 10.85 -5.65
C PHE A 95 5.18 9.89 -6.77
N THR A 96 4.85 10.41 -7.93
CA THR A 96 4.33 9.64 -9.05
C THR A 96 5.39 9.46 -10.13
N LEU A 97 5.54 8.20 -10.59
CA LEU A 97 6.36 7.89 -11.76
C LEU A 97 5.59 8.27 -13.03
N PRO A 98 6.18 9.02 -13.98
CA PRO A 98 5.50 9.37 -15.23
C PRO A 98 5.23 8.15 -16.10
N TYR A 99 4.32 8.31 -17.05
CA TYR A 99 3.85 7.22 -17.90
C TYR A 99 4.99 6.55 -18.67
N GLU A 100 5.91 7.34 -19.19
CA GLU A 100 7.03 6.95 -20.04
C GLU A 100 8.00 6.00 -19.32
N LEU A 101 8.04 6.04 -17.98
CA LEU A 101 8.89 5.16 -17.17
C LEU A 101 8.17 3.89 -16.67
N ARG A 102 6.92 3.67 -17.05
CA ARG A 102 6.14 2.51 -16.55
C ARG A 102 6.65 1.19 -17.09
N PHE A 103 7.07 1.14 -18.36
CA PHE A 103 7.67 -0.06 -18.95
C PHE A 103 9.01 -0.38 -18.27
N LEU A 104 9.87 0.63 -18.08
CA LEU A 104 11.10 0.46 -17.33
C LEU A 104 10.85 -0.08 -15.92
N ALA A 105 9.81 0.42 -15.25
CA ALA A 105 9.42 -0.05 -13.93
C ALA A 105 8.85 -1.48 -13.94
N TRP A 106 8.17 -1.87 -15.02
CA TRP A 106 7.64 -3.21 -15.20
C TRP A 106 8.77 -4.23 -15.33
N ASP A 107 9.74 -3.95 -16.17
CA ASP A 107 10.85 -4.85 -16.47
C ASP A 107 11.86 -4.92 -15.31
N ASN A 108 11.91 -3.89 -14.45
CA ASN A 108 12.88 -3.74 -13.37
C ASN A 108 12.22 -3.46 -12.01
N GLN A 109 11.14 -4.18 -11.64
CA GLN A 109 10.28 -3.85 -10.52
C GLN A 109 11.03 -3.60 -9.20
N ILE A 110 11.88 -4.53 -8.78
CA ILE A 110 12.59 -4.43 -7.48
C ILE A 110 13.47 -3.18 -7.46
N LEU A 111 14.23 -2.97 -8.52
CA LEU A 111 15.18 -1.86 -8.62
C LEU A 111 14.44 -0.51 -8.65
N VAL A 112 13.49 -0.35 -9.59
CA VAL A 112 12.75 0.90 -9.76
C VAL A 112 11.91 1.25 -8.54
N TYR A 113 11.26 0.26 -7.89
CA TYR A 113 10.49 0.52 -6.67
C TYR A 113 11.40 0.91 -5.49
N ASN A 114 12.61 0.35 -5.39
CA ASN A 114 13.61 0.77 -4.41
C ASN A 114 14.08 2.20 -4.66
N LEU A 115 14.33 2.56 -5.92
CA LEU A 115 14.70 3.92 -6.31
C LEU A 115 13.57 4.91 -5.99
N LEU A 116 12.30 4.55 -6.27
CA LEU A 116 11.14 5.39 -5.89
C LEU A 116 11.13 5.69 -4.39
N PHE A 117 11.29 4.68 -3.55
CA PHE A 117 11.35 4.86 -2.10
C PHE A 117 12.55 5.70 -1.66
N ALA A 118 13.73 5.40 -2.18
CA ALA A 118 14.97 6.10 -1.82
C ALA A 118 14.91 7.58 -2.21
N CYS A 119 14.54 7.88 -3.45
CA CYS A 119 14.46 9.24 -3.96
C CYS A 119 13.36 10.06 -3.27
N ALA A 120 12.16 9.49 -3.08
CA ALA A 120 11.06 10.16 -2.39
C ALA A 120 11.42 10.48 -0.92
N SER A 121 11.91 9.47 -0.18
CA SER A 121 12.26 9.65 1.23
C SER A 121 13.43 10.62 1.43
N LYS A 122 14.47 10.54 0.57
CA LYS A 122 15.60 11.47 0.63
C LYS A 122 15.16 12.91 0.31
N THR A 123 14.30 13.09 -0.72
CA THR A 123 13.76 14.40 -1.06
C THR A 123 13.00 15.03 0.12
N LEU A 124 12.09 14.28 0.74
CA LEU A 124 11.36 14.78 1.91
C LEU A 124 12.28 15.11 3.09
N LYS A 125 13.30 14.28 3.37
CA LYS A 125 14.26 14.51 4.45
C LYS A 125 15.08 15.78 4.22
N ASP A 126 15.59 15.98 3.00
CA ASP A 126 16.39 17.17 2.68
C ASP A 126 15.56 18.45 2.79
N PHE A 127 14.28 18.40 2.39
CA PHE A 127 13.35 19.51 2.63
C PHE A 127 13.04 19.72 4.11
N GLY A 128 12.97 18.64 4.90
CA GLY A 128 12.76 18.70 6.33
C GLY A 128 13.89 19.41 7.08
N VAL A 129 15.13 19.04 6.80
CA VAL A 129 16.30 19.63 7.46
C VAL A 129 16.63 21.04 6.97
N ASN A 130 16.13 21.47 5.81
CA ASN A 130 16.35 22.80 5.29
C ASN A 130 15.73 23.87 6.23
N PRO A 131 16.55 24.81 6.78
CA PRO A 131 16.07 25.85 7.70
C PRO A 131 14.97 26.75 7.12
N LYS A 132 14.95 26.95 5.80
CA LYS A 132 13.93 27.73 5.11
C LYS A 132 12.55 27.03 5.12
N ASN A 133 12.50 25.72 5.39
CA ASN A 133 11.26 24.94 5.44
C ASN A 133 10.86 24.62 6.91
N LEU A 134 11.47 23.55 7.47
CA LEU A 134 11.20 23.12 8.83
C LEU A 134 12.46 23.21 9.73
N GLY A 135 13.64 22.95 9.16
CA GLY A 135 14.92 22.94 9.88
C GLY A 135 14.99 21.82 10.93
N ALA A 136 14.43 20.64 10.63
CA ALA A 136 14.41 19.50 11.53
C ALA A 136 14.34 18.17 10.77
N ASP A 137 14.85 17.11 11.38
CA ASP A 137 14.73 15.73 10.88
C ASP A 137 13.29 15.24 10.98
N ILE A 138 12.71 14.84 9.89
CA ILE A 138 11.34 14.32 9.84
C ILE A 138 11.29 12.79 9.90
N GLY A 139 10.17 12.27 10.40
CA GLY A 139 9.78 10.87 10.22
C GLY A 139 8.72 10.73 9.14
N MET A 140 8.62 9.57 8.52
CA MET A 140 7.53 9.26 7.60
C MET A 140 7.28 7.76 7.50
N THR A 141 6.05 7.39 7.21
CA THR A 141 5.67 6.05 6.73
C THR A 141 5.36 6.14 5.24
N ALA A 142 6.13 5.46 4.43
CA ALA A 142 5.99 5.46 2.97
C ALA A 142 5.44 4.12 2.48
N VAL A 143 4.58 4.17 1.45
CA VAL A 143 3.87 3.03 0.89
C VAL A 143 3.91 3.06 -0.62
N LEU A 144 4.30 1.94 -1.23
CA LEU A 144 4.23 1.77 -2.68
C LEU A 144 2.80 1.39 -3.10
N HIS A 145 2.28 2.13 -4.07
CA HIS A 145 1.13 1.73 -4.87
C HIS A 145 1.57 1.52 -6.31
N THR A 146 1.01 0.49 -6.94
CA THR A 146 1.32 0.15 -8.33
C THR A 146 0.17 0.40 -9.28
N HIS A 147 -1.00 0.83 -8.77
CA HIS A 147 -2.22 1.03 -9.56
C HIS A 147 -2.87 2.38 -9.30
N ASN A 148 -3.54 2.90 -10.33
CA ASN A 148 -4.49 3.99 -10.19
C ASN A 148 -5.89 3.45 -9.82
N ARG A 149 -6.88 4.35 -9.69
CA ARG A 149 -8.28 3.98 -9.35
C ARG A 149 -8.96 3.11 -10.42
N ARG A 150 -8.46 3.12 -11.66
CA ARG A 150 -8.94 2.30 -12.78
C ARG A 150 -8.22 0.97 -12.90
N LEU A 151 -7.38 0.61 -11.93
CA LEU A 151 -6.52 -0.57 -11.88
C LEU A 151 -5.41 -0.60 -12.94
N GLU A 152 -5.11 0.52 -13.58
CA GLU A 152 -4.02 0.61 -14.54
C GLU A 152 -2.67 0.70 -13.81
N TYR A 153 -1.61 0.10 -14.37
CA TYR A 153 -0.29 0.12 -13.78
C TYR A 153 0.26 1.55 -13.68
N HIS A 154 0.51 1.96 -12.44
CA HIS A 154 0.85 3.35 -12.11
C HIS A 154 1.67 3.41 -10.82
N PRO A 155 2.97 3.07 -10.88
CA PRO A 155 3.81 3.08 -9.68
C PRO A 155 3.95 4.47 -9.07
N HIS A 156 3.68 4.57 -7.77
CA HIS A 156 3.84 5.79 -7.00
C HIS A 156 4.00 5.48 -5.50
N VAL A 157 4.63 6.37 -4.78
CA VAL A 157 4.85 6.26 -3.34
C VAL A 157 4.02 7.32 -2.62
N HIS A 158 3.20 6.88 -1.68
CA HIS A 158 2.56 7.75 -0.70
C HIS A 158 3.40 7.78 0.57
N ALA A 159 3.72 8.96 1.06
CA ALA A 159 4.41 9.17 2.32
C ALA A 159 3.52 9.96 3.28
N VAL A 160 3.20 9.39 4.44
CA VAL A 160 2.55 10.11 5.54
C VAL A 160 3.61 10.69 6.44
N VAL A 161 3.57 12.00 6.60
CA VAL A 161 4.57 12.78 7.30
C VAL A 161 3.91 13.52 8.47
N PRO A 162 4.33 13.29 9.74
CA PRO A 162 3.91 14.11 10.86
C PRO A 162 4.33 15.57 10.67
N GLY A 163 3.49 16.51 11.04
CA GLY A 163 3.70 17.95 10.93
C GLY A 163 4.69 18.50 11.95
N GLY A 164 5.91 18.03 11.86
CA GLY A 164 7.02 18.44 12.69
C GLY A 164 8.22 17.53 12.54
N GLY A 165 9.29 17.84 13.27
CA GLY A 165 10.53 17.08 13.21
C GLY A 165 11.40 17.33 14.45
N VAL A 166 12.49 16.57 14.55
CA VAL A 166 13.46 16.66 15.63
C VAL A 166 14.62 17.54 15.20
N ASP A 167 14.79 18.67 15.86
CA ASP A 167 16.02 19.46 15.81
C ASP A 167 17.08 18.78 16.69
N LYS A 168 17.97 18.02 16.06
CA LYS A 168 19.00 17.26 16.80
C LYS A 168 20.01 18.17 17.52
N ALA A 169 20.32 19.33 16.93
CA ALA A 169 21.28 20.25 17.52
C ALA A 169 20.74 20.85 18.79
N ARG A 170 19.46 21.25 18.82
CA ARG A 170 18.79 21.83 19.97
C ARG A 170 18.07 20.83 20.87
N LYS A 171 18.02 19.54 20.46
CA LYS A 171 17.32 18.45 21.17
C LYS A 171 15.85 18.77 21.43
N GLN A 172 15.16 19.39 20.47
CA GLN A 172 13.77 19.84 20.63
C GLN A 172 12.90 19.44 19.45
N TRP A 173 11.58 19.37 19.69
CA TRP A 173 10.59 19.18 18.64
C TRP A 173 10.27 20.53 17.96
N LYS A 174 10.38 20.59 16.64
CA LYS A 174 9.91 21.71 15.83
C LYS A 174 8.58 21.35 15.19
N LYS A 175 7.51 22.06 15.58
CA LYS A 175 6.17 21.89 15.04
C LYS A 175 6.00 22.68 13.75
N LYS A 176 5.38 22.08 12.73
CA LYS A 176 4.90 22.80 11.56
C LYS A 176 3.63 23.57 11.90
N LYS A 177 3.65 24.89 11.74
CA LYS A 177 2.53 25.78 12.14
C LYS A 177 1.47 25.92 11.06
N SER A 178 1.78 25.64 9.79
CA SER A 178 0.86 25.82 8.65
C SER A 178 0.25 24.50 8.18
N LYS A 179 -0.88 24.58 7.47
CA LYS A 179 -1.49 23.44 6.74
C LYS A 179 -0.76 23.10 5.43
N TYR A 180 0.43 23.64 5.22
CA TYR A 180 1.26 23.46 4.04
C TYR A 180 2.63 22.94 4.49
N LEU A 181 3.03 21.76 4.04
CA LEU A 181 4.32 21.17 4.45
C LEU A 181 5.47 21.69 3.60
N PHE A 182 5.47 21.36 2.29
CA PHE A 182 6.53 21.71 1.36
C PHE A 182 5.95 22.09 -0.02
N ASN A 183 6.70 22.87 -0.81
CA ASN A 183 6.33 23.24 -2.14
C ASN A 183 6.36 22.04 -3.10
N GLU A 184 5.24 21.70 -3.71
CA GLU A 184 5.04 20.56 -4.59
C GLU A 184 5.92 20.63 -5.84
N PHE A 185 6.01 21.79 -6.45
CA PHE A 185 6.85 21.99 -7.65
C PHE A 185 8.32 21.81 -7.34
N ALA A 186 8.78 22.33 -6.21
CA ALA A 186 10.16 22.16 -5.75
C ALA A 186 10.46 20.68 -5.42
N LEU A 187 9.53 20.00 -4.71
CA LEU A 187 9.64 18.55 -4.47
C LEU A 187 9.72 17.78 -5.79
N ALA A 188 8.84 18.08 -6.76
CA ALA A 188 8.79 17.41 -8.03
C ALA A 188 10.09 17.58 -8.83
N LYS A 189 10.65 18.80 -8.86
CA LYS A 189 11.92 19.10 -9.55
C LYS A 189 13.08 18.28 -8.93
N VAL A 190 13.23 18.33 -7.61
CA VAL A 190 14.31 17.60 -6.93
C VAL A 190 14.15 16.09 -7.03
N PHE A 191 12.91 15.59 -6.88
CA PHE A 191 12.61 14.17 -7.02
C PHE A 191 12.92 13.65 -8.43
N ARG A 192 12.51 14.40 -9.49
CA ARG A 192 12.81 14.05 -10.88
C ARG A 192 14.31 13.91 -11.11
N THR A 193 15.09 14.96 -10.80
CA THR A 193 16.55 14.94 -11.00
C THR A 193 17.19 13.77 -10.29
N ARG A 194 16.89 13.61 -9.00
CA ARG A 194 17.42 12.52 -8.18
C ARG A 194 17.06 11.14 -8.68
N PHE A 195 15.82 10.95 -9.16
CA PHE A 195 15.38 9.65 -9.69
C PHE A 195 16.10 9.32 -11.00
N LEU A 196 16.22 10.27 -11.92
CA LEU A 196 16.89 10.05 -13.19
C LEU A 196 18.39 9.77 -13.00
N GLU A 197 19.07 10.54 -12.16
CA GLU A 197 20.47 10.30 -11.79
C GLU A 197 20.65 8.89 -11.20
N ALA A 198 19.86 8.54 -10.17
CA ALA A 198 19.94 7.24 -9.53
C ALA A 198 19.58 6.07 -10.47
N ALA A 199 18.65 6.27 -11.41
CA ALA A 199 18.31 5.26 -12.41
C ALA A 199 19.46 5.04 -13.40
N THR A 200 20.11 6.10 -13.85
CA THR A 200 21.30 6.04 -14.72
C THR A 200 22.48 5.38 -14.00
N GLU A 201 22.77 5.78 -12.76
CA GLU A 201 23.81 5.17 -11.92
C GLU A 201 23.56 3.67 -11.67
N ALA A 202 22.29 3.26 -11.60
CA ALA A 202 21.90 1.85 -11.48
C ALA A 202 21.94 1.07 -12.81
N GLY A 203 22.39 1.68 -13.90
CA GLY A 203 22.53 1.06 -15.23
C GLY A 203 21.20 0.89 -15.99
N LEU A 204 20.14 1.61 -15.59
CA LEU A 204 18.87 1.55 -16.30
C LEU A 204 18.89 2.43 -17.55
N SER A 205 18.47 1.86 -18.69
CA SER A 205 18.31 2.61 -19.94
C SER A 205 17.01 3.42 -19.88
N LEU A 206 17.15 4.74 -19.75
CA LEU A 206 16.01 5.65 -19.74
C LEU A 206 15.44 5.81 -21.15
N PRO A 207 14.12 5.99 -21.31
CA PRO A 207 13.53 6.31 -22.61
C PRO A 207 13.97 7.70 -23.09
N ASP A 208 14.04 7.89 -24.42
CA ASP A 208 14.49 9.15 -25.04
C ASP A 208 13.66 10.36 -24.64
N SER A 209 12.36 10.15 -24.40
CA SER A 209 11.42 11.21 -24.02
C SER A 209 10.93 11.03 -22.57
N VAL A 210 11.62 11.64 -21.62
CA VAL A 210 11.12 11.73 -20.23
C VAL A 210 10.59 13.14 -19.99
N PRO A 211 9.35 13.29 -19.48
CA PRO A 211 8.75 14.60 -19.26
C PRO A 211 9.62 15.50 -18.38
N SER A 212 9.68 16.79 -18.71
CA SER A 212 10.39 17.78 -17.90
C SER A 212 9.66 18.10 -16.59
N LYS A 213 8.32 17.95 -16.57
CA LYS A 213 7.46 18.21 -15.41
C LYS A 213 6.95 16.87 -14.84
N TRP A 214 7.30 16.60 -13.58
CA TRP A 214 6.77 15.47 -12.83
C TRP A 214 5.72 15.94 -11.83
N VAL A 215 4.90 15.00 -11.35
CA VAL A 215 3.83 15.29 -10.40
C VAL A 215 4.22 14.79 -9.02
N VAL A 216 4.27 15.73 -8.08
CA VAL A 216 4.28 15.46 -6.64
C VAL A 216 3.11 16.22 -6.03
N ASP A 217 2.27 15.53 -5.27
CA ASP A 217 1.18 16.13 -4.51
C ASP A 217 1.60 16.15 -3.02
N CYS A 218 1.36 17.24 -2.32
CA CYS A 218 1.68 17.37 -0.90
C CYS A 218 0.58 18.12 -0.16
N ARG A 219 -0.39 17.37 0.38
CA ARG A 219 -1.59 17.93 0.98
C ARG A 219 -1.72 17.63 2.46
N HIS A 220 -2.46 18.49 3.16
CA HIS A 220 -2.85 18.29 4.53
C HIS A 220 -3.81 17.10 4.65
N ALA A 221 -3.52 16.17 5.57
CA ALA A 221 -4.27 14.93 5.78
C ALA A 221 -5.06 14.91 7.11
N GLY A 222 -5.06 16.01 7.84
CA GLY A 222 -5.72 16.12 9.14
C GLY A 222 -4.91 15.51 10.29
N LYS A 223 -5.56 15.24 11.41
CA LYS A 223 -4.91 14.64 12.59
C LYS A 223 -4.71 13.14 12.42
N GLY A 224 -3.62 12.63 12.94
CA GLY A 224 -3.02 11.32 12.80
C GLY A 224 -3.88 10.12 12.43
N LEU A 225 -5.00 9.87 13.13
CA LEU A 225 -5.82 8.69 12.88
C LEU A 225 -6.53 8.72 11.51
N SER A 226 -6.94 9.89 11.02
CA SER A 226 -7.57 10.02 9.70
C SER A 226 -6.59 9.74 8.57
N ALA A 227 -5.34 10.20 8.69
CA ALA A 227 -4.27 9.90 7.74
C ALA A 227 -3.91 8.41 7.74
N LEU A 228 -3.83 7.76 8.90
CA LEU A 228 -3.60 6.32 8.99
C LEU A 228 -4.76 5.50 8.44
N LYS A 229 -6.01 5.87 8.73
CA LYS A 229 -7.18 5.20 8.14
C LYS A 229 -7.21 5.33 6.62
N TYR A 230 -6.79 6.48 6.09
CA TYR A 230 -6.63 6.66 4.66
C TYR A 230 -5.60 5.69 4.09
N LEU A 231 -4.41 5.61 4.69
CA LEU A 231 -3.37 4.66 4.25
C LEU A 231 -3.79 3.20 4.41
N SER A 232 -4.42 2.83 5.52
CA SER A 232 -4.84 1.44 5.74
C SER A 232 -5.80 0.93 4.68
N ARG A 233 -6.64 1.82 4.12
CA ARG A 233 -7.53 1.49 3.00
C ARG A 233 -6.78 1.08 1.74
N TYR A 234 -5.54 1.54 1.58
CA TYR A 234 -4.72 1.30 0.38
C TYR A 234 -3.58 0.30 0.61
N LEU A 235 -3.19 0.07 1.88
CA LEU A 235 -2.01 -0.70 2.22
C LEU A 235 -2.15 -2.20 2.03
N TYR A 236 -3.25 -2.75 2.49
CA TYR A 236 -3.42 -4.18 2.60
C TYR A 236 -4.64 -4.72 1.86
N ARG A 237 -5.47 -3.85 1.35
CA ARG A 237 -6.49 -4.32 0.42
C ARG A 237 -5.78 -4.79 -0.85
N GLY A 238 -6.19 -5.94 -1.36
CA GLY A 238 -5.88 -6.34 -2.73
C GLY A 238 -6.17 -5.17 -3.66
N VAL A 239 -5.65 -5.23 -4.85
CA VAL A 239 -5.82 -4.20 -5.89
C VAL A 239 -7.27 -3.75 -6.01
N ILE A 240 -8.21 -4.70 -5.80
CA ILE A 240 -9.65 -4.44 -5.78
C ILE A 240 -10.30 -5.16 -4.59
N GLY A 241 -11.24 -4.50 -3.91
CA GLY A 241 -12.12 -5.17 -2.95
C GLY A 241 -13.25 -5.88 -3.70
N GLU A 242 -13.57 -7.11 -3.31
CA GLU A 242 -14.60 -7.93 -3.98
C GLU A 242 -15.99 -7.27 -3.99
N THR A 243 -16.29 -6.41 -3.03
CA THR A 243 -17.51 -5.59 -3.01
C THR A 243 -17.57 -4.55 -4.13
N ASN A 244 -16.44 -4.29 -4.78
CA ASN A 244 -16.38 -3.40 -5.94
C ASN A 244 -16.61 -4.14 -7.26
N ILE A 245 -16.62 -5.46 -7.28
CA ILE A 245 -16.98 -6.26 -8.45
C ILE A 245 -18.50 -6.37 -8.51
N VAL A 246 -19.10 -5.70 -9.48
CA VAL A 246 -20.56 -5.50 -9.56
C VAL A 246 -21.26 -6.64 -10.31
N SER A 247 -20.70 -7.07 -11.45
CA SER A 247 -21.28 -8.14 -12.25
C SER A 247 -20.22 -8.95 -13.00
N ASN A 248 -20.62 -10.18 -13.35
CA ASN A 248 -19.90 -11.09 -14.24
C ASN A 248 -20.95 -11.71 -15.17
N GLN A 249 -21.12 -11.11 -16.33
CA GLN A 249 -22.15 -11.50 -17.33
C GLN A 249 -21.58 -11.34 -18.74
N ASP A 250 -22.03 -12.19 -19.64
CA ASP A 250 -21.66 -12.16 -21.06
C ASP A 250 -20.15 -12.08 -21.33
N GLY A 251 -19.36 -12.81 -20.53
CA GLY A 251 -17.90 -12.83 -20.64
C GLY A 251 -17.22 -11.54 -20.15
N LYS A 252 -17.97 -10.64 -19.49
CA LYS A 252 -17.45 -9.35 -19.01
C LYS A 252 -17.59 -9.22 -17.51
N ILE A 253 -16.54 -8.66 -16.91
CA ILE A 253 -16.53 -8.25 -15.50
C ILE A 253 -16.72 -6.74 -15.43
N THR A 254 -17.71 -6.33 -14.64
CA THR A 254 -17.95 -4.91 -14.34
C THR A 254 -17.53 -4.60 -12.90
N PHE A 255 -16.72 -3.58 -12.71
CA PHE A 255 -16.33 -3.11 -11.40
C PHE A 255 -16.53 -1.60 -11.24
N LYS A 256 -16.79 -1.18 -10.01
CA LYS A 256 -16.95 0.24 -9.65
C LYS A 256 -15.65 0.81 -9.10
N TYR A 257 -15.38 2.07 -9.44
CA TYR A 257 -14.27 2.88 -8.91
C TYR A 257 -14.69 4.33 -8.71
N VAL A 258 -13.98 5.08 -7.88
CA VAL A 258 -14.23 6.52 -7.69
C VAL A 258 -13.30 7.30 -8.61
N GLU A 259 -13.86 8.08 -9.52
CA GLU A 259 -13.09 8.93 -10.43
C GLU A 259 -12.40 10.07 -9.66
N SER A 260 -11.09 10.26 -9.87
CA SER A 260 -10.30 11.21 -9.07
C SER A 260 -10.70 12.65 -9.24
N ARG A 261 -11.15 13.04 -10.45
CA ARG A 261 -11.45 14.43 -10.79
C ARG A 261 -12.84 14.87 -10.31
N THR A 262 -13.82 13.99 -10.39
CA THR A 262 -15.22 14.29 -10.08
C THR A 262 -15.69 13.73 -8.74
N GLU A 263 -14.90 12.86 -8.11
CA GLU A 263 -15.22 12.07 -6.92
C GLU A 263 -16.49 11.21 -7.06
N LYS A 264 -17.02 11.08 -8.28
CA LYS A 264 -18.20 10.26 -8.57
C LYS A 264 -17.81 8.79 -8.75
N THR A 265 -18.70 7.91 -8.31
CA THR A 265 -18.57 6.47 -8.59
C THR A 265 -18.86 6.22 -10.07
N ARG A 266 -17.94 5.50 -10.73
CA ARG A 266 -18.04 5.04 -12.12
C ARG A 266 -17.92 3.54 -12.18
N CYS A 267 -18.44 2.96 -13.25
CA CYS A 267 -18.25 1.54 -13.57
C CYS A 267 -17.35 1.40 -14.79
N ARG A 268 -16.59 0.31 -14.81
CA ARG A 268 -15.77 -0.12 -15.96
C ARG A 268 -16.04 -1.60 -16.21
N SER A 269 -16.37 -1.94 -17.47
CA SER A 269 -16.60 -3.31 -17.92
C SER A 269 -15.46 -3.73 -18.83
N LEU A 270 -14.95 -4.94 -18.64
CA LEU A 270 -13.84 -5.53 -19.39
C LEU A 270 -14.13 -7.01 -19.61
N LYS A 271 -13.53 -7.63 -20.64
CA LYS A 271 -13.49 -9.08 -20.75
C LYS A 271 -12.85 -9.69 -19.49
N GLY A 272 -13.27 -10.88 -19.11
CA GLY A 272 -12.82 -11.51 -17.85
C GLY A 272 -11.30 -11.67 -17.77
N GLU A 273 -10.65 -12.08 -18.86
CA GLU A 273 -9.20 -12.20 -18.97
C GLU A 273 -8.48 -10.84 -18.82
N ASP A 274 -9.05 -9.76 -19.35
CA ASP A 274 -8.48 -8.41 -19.25
C ASP A 274 -8.62 -7.84 -17.84
N PHE A 275 -9.74 -8.14 -17.19
CA PHE A 275 -9.93 -7.80 -15.79
C PHE A 275 -8.92 -8.53 -14.89
N LEU A 276 -8.71 -9.82 -15.10
CA LEU A 276 -7.70 -10.60 -14.36
C LEU A 276 -6.30 -10.01 -14.55
N TRP A 277 -5.93 -9.64 -15.78
CA TRP A 277 -4.67 -8.97 -16.05
C TRP A 277 -4.52 -7.67 -15.23
N LEU A 278 -5.56 -6.81 -15.23
CA LEU A 278 -5.54 -5.58 -14.45
C LEU A 278 -5.35 -5.81 -12.95
N VAL A 279 -5.82 -6.92 -12.41
CA VAL A 279 -5.63 -7.26 -10.99
C VAL A 279 -4.25 -7.87 -10.74
N LEU A 280 -3.85 -8.84 -11.56
CA LEU A 280 -2.64 -9.64 -11.33
C LEU A 280 -1.35 -8.90 -11.66
N GLN A 281 -1.37 -7.92 -12.57
CA GLN A 281 -0.19 -7.08 -12.86
C GLN A 281 0.35 -6.31 -11.64
N HIS A 282 -0.39 -6.29 -10.53
CA HIS A 282 0.01 -5.61 -9.29
C HIS A 282 0.57 -6.55 -8.23
N VAL A 283 0.74 -7.81 -8.57
CA VAL A 283 1.48 -8.76 -7.72
C VAL A 283 2.92 -8.27 -7.60
N LEU A 284 3.35 -8.06 -6.36
CA LEU A 284 4.69 -7.56 -6.09
C LEU A 284 5.71 -8.70 -5.99
N PRO A 285 6.97 -8.47 -6.37
CA PRO A 285 8.03 -9.45 -6.24
C PRO A 285 8.12 -10.05 -4.83
N LYS A 286 8.45 -11.34 -4.75
CA LYS A 286 8.58 -12.07 -3.47
C LYS A 286 9.52 -11.32 -2.52
N GLY A 287 9.11 -11.19 -1.27
CA GLY A 287 9.92 -10.49 -0.24
C GLY A 287 9.93 -8.96 -0.34
N PHE A 288 9.39 -8.35 -1.40
CA PHE A 288 9.40 -6.90 -1.53
C PHE A 288 8.56 -6.23 -0.43
N ARG A 289 9.19 -5.30 0.31
CA ARG A 289 8.53 -4.53 1.37
C ARG A 289 7.77 -3.35 0.77
N ARG A 290 6.45 -3.46 0.78
CA ARG A 290 5.53 -2.43 0.28
C ARG A 290 5.45 -1.20 1.18
N VAL A 291 5.74 -1.35 2.47
CA VAL A 291 5.67 -0.30 3.51
C VAL A 291 7.03 -0.11 4.13
N ARG A 292 7.45 1.14 4.30
CA ARG A 292 8.74 1.49 4.90
C ARG A 292 8.61 2.70 5.82
N ASP A 293 9.12 2.59 7.02
CA ASP A 293 9.21 3.68 7.98
C ASP A 293 10.61 4.34 7.90
N TYR A 294 10.65 5.66 8.02
CA TYR A 294 11.87 6.46 7.93
C TYR A 294 11.98 7.48 9.07
N GLY A 295 13.21 7.96 9.29
CA GLY A 295 13.50 8.95 10.32
C GLY A 295 13.18 8.41 11.71
N PHE A 296 12.60 9.23 12.58
CA PHE A 296 12.25 8.83 13.96
C PHE A 296 11.11 7.78 14.04
N LEU A 297 10.42 7.47 12.92
CA LEU A 297 9.43 6.39 12.83
C LEU A 297 10.06 5.03 12.48
N HIS A 298 11.33 4.99 12.05
CA HIS A 298 12.02 3.76 11.69
C HIS A 298 12.19 2.84 12.90
N GLY A 299 12.10 1.52 12.67
CA GLY A 299 12.18 0.52 13.76
C GLY A 299 13.43 0.63 14.64
N ASN A 300 14.57 1.08 14.09
CA ASN A 300 15.82 1.27 14.84
C ASN A 300 15.83 2.60 15.65
N ALA A 301 14.85 3.48 15.46
CA ALA A 301 14.74 4.77 16.13
C ALA A 301 13.71 4.78 17.27
N LYS A 302 13.34 3.63 17.83
CA LYS A 302 12.31 3.50 18.87
C LYS A 302 12.54 4.42 20.05
N ARG A 303 13.79 4.52 20.55
CA ARG A 303 14.13 5.41 21.66
C ARG A 303 13.83 6.88 21.32
N LEU A 304 14.16 7.31 20.11
CA LEU A 304 13.89 8.67 19.65
C LEU A 304 12.39 8.93 19.52
N LEU A 305 11.63 7.96 19.00
CA LEU A 305 10.17 8.06 18.91
C LEU A 305 9.54 8.21 20.31
N HIS A 306 9.96 7.38 21.28
CA HIS A 306 9.47 7.49 22.67
C HIS A 306 9.80 8.87 23.31
N LEU A 307 11.00 9.42 23.07
CA LEU A 307 11.33 10.76 23.51
C LEU A 307 10.45 11.82 22.87
N VAL A 308 10.16 11.72 21.58
CA VAL A 308 9.23 12.62 20.88
C VAL A 308 7.83 12.50 21.47
N GLN A 309 7.36 11.28 21.72
CA GLN A 309 6.06 11.03 22.35
C GLN A 309 5.97 11.63 23.75
N LEU A 310 7.04 11.50 24.56
CA LEU A 310 7.12 12.10 25.90
C LEU A 310 7.06 13.63 25.81
N VAL A 311 7.86 14.25 24.95
CA VAL A 311 7.86 15.72 24.74
C VAL A 311 6.50 16.23 24.27
N LEU A 312 5.80 15.44 23.47
CA LEU A 312 4.46 15.77 22.97
C LEU A 312 3.32 15.29 23.90
N GLN A 313 3.66 14.79 25.09
CA GLN A 313 2.70 14.32 26.10
C GLN A 313 1.72 13.27 25.56
N VAL A 314 2.22 12.34 24.74
CA VAL A 314 1.40 11.24 24.21
C VAL A 314 1.14 10.24 25.33
N LEU A 315 -0.13 10.01 25.64
CA LEU A 315 -0.53 8.88 26.46
C LEU A 315 -0.44 7.61 25.62
N ILE A 316 0.60 6.81 25.88
CA ILE A 316 0.76 5.51 25.20
C ILE A 316 -0.26 4.55 25.82
N GLN A 317 -1.39 4.40 25.17
CA GLN A 317 -2.33 3.36 25.50
C GLN A 317 -1.84 2.05 24.86
N ALA A 318 -1.70 1.00 25.67
CA ALA A 318 -1.46 -0.33 25.12
C ALA A 318 -2.60 -0.65 24.14
N ALA A 319 -2.23 -1.11 22.95
CA ALA A 319 -3.23 -1.51 21.96
C ALA A 319 -4.19 -2.52 22.60
N SER A 320 -5.46 -2.20 22.63
CA SER A 320 -6.47 -3.14 23.13
C SER A 320 -6.39 -4.39 22.26
N ARG A 321 -6.08 -5.53 22.91
CA ARG A 321 -6.04 -6.82 22.22
C ARG A 321 -7.44 -7.03 21.61
N ARG A 322 -7.57 -6.90 20.31
CA ARG A 322 -8.82 -7.20 19.64
C ARG A 322 -9.14 -8.67 19.90
N LEU A 323 -10.30 -8.91 20.47
CA LEU A 323 -10.81 -10.27 20.62
C LEU A 323 -10.89 -10.87 19.21
N ARG A 324 -10.33 -12.06 19.04
CA ARG A 324 -10.54 -12.82 17.80
C ARG A 324 -12.04 -13.11 17.69
N PRO A 325 -12.62 -13.06 16.48
CA PRO A 325 -14.01 -13.53 16.31
C PRO A 325 -14.11 -14.93 16.91
N ILE A 326 -15.03 -15.10 17.84
CA ILE A 326 -15.34 -16.41 18.42
C ILE A 326 -16.15 -17.14 17.35
N PHE A 327 -15.74 -18.35 17.02
CA PHE A 327 -16.49 -19.20 16.12
C PHE A 327 -17.65 -19.79 16.93
N MET A 328 -18.88 -19.40 16.62
CA MET A 328 -20.07 -19.95 17.27
C MET A 328 -20.32 -21.34 16.69
N CYS A 329 -20.43 -22.32 17.56
CA CYS A 329 -20.77 -23.68 17.14
C CYS A 329 -22.17 -23.71 16.50
N PRO A 330 -22.36 -24.26 15.28
CA PRO A 330 -23.66 -24.30 14.63
C PRO A 330 -24.65 -25.21 15.35
N MET A 331 -24.20 -26.14 16.20
CA MET A 331 -25.05 -27.09 16.91
C MET A 331 -25.50 -26.57 18.27
N CYS A 332 -24.60 -26.01 19.08
CA CYS A 332 -24.95 -25.58 20.46
C CYS A 332 -24.84 -24.07 20.70
N GLN A 333 -24.39 -23.31 19.71
CA GLN A 333 -24.19 -21.85 19.75
C GLN A 333 -23.23 -21.36 20.87
N ALA A 334 -22.42 -22.25 21.43
CA ALA A 334 -21.41 -21.92 22.42
C ALA A 334 -20.12 -21.36 21.74
#